data_e70220110aa05ac971479810605a2ed2
#
_entry.id   e70220110aa05ac971479810605a2ed2
#
_cell.length_a   1.000
_cell.length_b   1.000
_cell.length_c   1.000
_cell.angle_alpha   90.00
_cell.angle_beta   90.00
_cell.angle_gamma   90.00
#
_symmetry.space_group_name_H-M   'P 1'
#
loop_
_entity.id
_entity.type
_entity.pdbx_description
1 polymer ?
#
loop_
_entity_poly.entity_id
_entity_poly.type
_entity_poly.pdbx_seq_one_letter_code
_entity_poly.pdbx_strand_id
1 'polypeptide(L)'
;MLRRKRLADLPEHWDFGELTPGAQVRVRRSGYYHHGIYIGNGEMVHFDGSPADQGADAAAVRVRRTGMEEFLRGALPELRIYGRAERKLLRAPDEIAAAALSAVGRGGYDY
;
A
#
# COMPACT_ATOMS: atom_id res chain seq x y z
N MET A 1 -12.01 -6.66 -33.57
CA MET A 1 -11.54 -5.39 -33.04
C MET A 1 -11.12 -5.53 -31.59
N LEU A 2 -9.87 -5.23 -31.31
CA LEU A 2 -9.37 -5.33 -29.94
C LEU A 2 -9.82 -4.12 -29.12
N ARG A 3 -10.55 -4.38 -28.07
CA ARG A 3 -10.99 -3.35 -27.16
C ARG A 3 -9.82 -2.89 -26.29
N ARG A 4 -9.62 -1.58 -26.20
CA ARG A 4 -8.59 -1.00 -25.35
C ARG A 4 -8.93 -1.24 -23.90
N LYS A 5 -8.05 -1.88 -23.14
CA LYS A 5 -8.26 -2.11 -21.72
C LYS A 5 -8.05 -0.82 -20.93
N ARG A 6 -8.93 -0.58 -19.96
CA ARG A 6 -8.74 0.47 -18.97
C ARG A 6 -7.77 -0.01 -17.90
N LEU A 7 -7.18 0.92 -17.17
CA LEU A 7 -6.30 0.58 -16.04
C LEU A 7 -7.00 -0.35 -15.03
N ALA A 8 -8.27 -0.07 -14.73
CA ALA A 8 -9.06 -0.88 -13.80
C ALA A 8 -9.34 -2.30 -14.30
N ASP A 9 -9.22 -2.54 -15.62
CA ASP A 9 -9.44 -3.85 -16.23
C ASP A 9 -8.17 -4.67 -16.33
N LEU A 10 -7.02 -4.12 -15.96
CA LEU A 10 -5.75 -4.82 -16.01
C LEU A 10 -5.61 -5.72 -14.79
N PRO A 11 -5.13 -6.97 -14.97
CA PRO A 11 -4.90 -7.85 -13.84
C PRO A 11 -3.81 -7.27 -12.93
N GLU A 12 -4.06 -7.27 -11.63
CA GLU A 12 -3.04 -6.91 -10.66
C GLU A 12 -1.96 -7.99 -10.62
N HIS A 13 -0.72 -7.54 -10.62
CA HIS A 13 0.42 -8.43 -10.47
C HIS A 13 1.19 -8.05 -9.20
N TRP A 14 1.44 -9.05 -8.37
CA TRP A 14 2.18 -8.93 -7.13
C TRP A 14 3.29 -9.96 -7.08
N ASP A 15 4.46 -9.56 -6.66
CA ASP A 15 5.60 -10.45 -6.56
C ASP A 15 6.56 -9.97 -5.47
N PHE A 16 7.49 -10.82 -5.13
CA PHE A 16 8.59 -10.45 -4.26
C PHE A 16 9.61 -9.66 -5.07
N GLY A 17 10.31 -8.75 -4.40
CA GLY A 17 11.31 -7.95 -5.08
C GLY A 17 11.98 -6.97 -4.15
N GLU A 18 12.81 -6.11 -4.71
CA GLU A 18 13.50 -5.07 -3.96
C GLU A 18 12.56 -3.93 -3.64
N LEU A 19 12.58 -3.49 -2.36
CA LEU A 19 11.79 -2.38 -1.90
C LEU A 19 12.44 -1.06 -2.30
N THR A 20 11.68 -0.22 -2.98
CA THR A 20 12.09 1.15 -3.33
C THR A 20 11.03 2.14 -2.83
N PRO A 21 11.43 3.37 -2.45
CA PRO A 21 10.46 4.36 -1.99
C PRO A 21 9.36 4.61 -3.03
N GLY A 22 8.12 4.67 -2.56
CA GLY A 22 6.94 4.79 -3.41
C GLY A 22 6.33 3.46 -3.80
N ALA A 23 6.96 2.34 -3.48
CA ALA A 23 6.43 1.02 -3.79
C ALA A 23 5.16 0.75 -2.99
N GLN A 24 4.13 0.23 -3.66
CA GLN A 24 2.96 -0.30 -2.98
C GLN A 24 3.27 -1.74 -2.55
N VAL A 25 3.07 -1.99 -1.27
CA VAL A 25 3.40 -3.27 -0.64
C VAL A 25 2.16 -3.82 0.04
N ARG A 26 1.98 -5.12 -0.05
CA ARG A 26 0.95 -5.80 0.73
C ARG A 26 1.53 -6.94 1.52
N VAL A 27 0.89 -7.27 2.62
CA VAL A 27 1.20 -8.45 3.41
C VAL A 27 -0.08 -9.20 3.71
N ARG A 28 0.05 -10.50 3.81
CA ARG A 28 -1.10 -11.33 4.15
C ARG A 28 -1.39 -11.25 5.64
N ARG A 29 -2.63 -10.91 5.95
CA ARG A 29 -3.22 -11.05 7.28
C ARG A 29 -4.16 -12.24 7.29
N SER A 30 -4.77 -12.52 8.42
CA SER A 30 -5.77 -13.58 8.50
C SER A 30 -7.03 -13.19 7.72
N GLY A 31 -7.22 -13.80 6.55
CA GLY A 31 -8.40 -13.59 5.72
C GLY A 31 -8.40 -12.37 4.80
N TYR A 32 -7.34 -11.57 4.77
CA TYR A 32 -7.25 -10.38 3.91
C TYR A 32 -5.79 -9.97 3.69
N TYR A 33 -5.60 -9.00 2.80
CA TYR A 33 -4.30 -8.36 2.59
C TYR A 33 -4.29 -6.97 3.20
N HIS A 34 -3.21 -6.64 3.87
CA HIS A 34 -2.96 -5.31 4.41
C HIS A 34 -1.96 -4.57 3.52
N HIS A 35 -2.29 -3.36 3.12
CA HIS A 35 -1.53 -2.59 2.14
C HIS A 35 -0.85 -1.38 2.78
N GLY A 36 0.28 -0.99 2.20
CA GLY A 36 1.01 0.20 2.60
C GLY A 36 1.91 0.71 1.49
N ILE A 37 2.54 1.85 1.75
CA ILE A 37 3.52 2.44 0.85
C ILE A 37 4.87 2.44 1.56
N TYR A 38 5.88 1.89 0.89
CA TYR A 38 7.25 1.97 1.39
C TYR A 38 7.81 3.36 1.15
N ILE A 39 8.36 3.99 2.18
CA ILE A 39 8.86 5.37 2.10
C ILE A 39 10.38 5.46 2.21
N GLY A 40 11.07 4.33 2.27
CA GLY A 40 12.51 4.28 2.44
C GLY A 40 12.91 4.06 3.90
N ASN A 41 14.18 3.79 4.12
CA ASN A 41 14.79 3.63 5.45
C ASN A 41 14.11 2.59 6.33
N GLY A 42 13.53 1.54 5.72
CA GLY A 42 12.85 0.50 6.46
C GLY A 42 11.53 0.91 7.07
N GLU A 43 10.87 1.94 6.52
CA GLU A 43 9.63 2.47 7.06
C GLU A 43 8.48 2.39 6.07
N MET A 44 7.27 2.21 6.62
CA MET A 44 6.02 2.10 5.87
C MET A 44 5.02 3.15 6.32
N VAL A 45 4.18 3.59 5.38
CA VAL A 45 2.97 4.36 5.69
C VAL A 45 1.78 3.50 5.32
N HIS A 46 0.87 3.30 6.26
CA HIS A 46 -0.30 2.44 6.07
C HIS A 46 -1.43 2.85 6.99
N PHE A 47 -2.63 2.34 6.72
CA PHE A 47 -3.74 2.43 7.66
C PHE A 47 -3.52 1.41 8.76
N ASP A 48 -2.98 1.85 9.88
CA ASP A 48 -2.76 1.00 11.03
C ASP A 48 -4.03 0.93 11.85
N GLY A 49 -4.38 -0.29 12.27
CA GLY A 49 -5.58 -0.50 13.04
C GLY A 49 -6.85 -0.47 12.20
N SER A 50 -6.84 -1.09 11.02
CA SER A 50 -8.08 -1.27 10.25
C SER A 50 -9.13 -1.97 11.10
N PRO A 51 -10.43 -1.86 10.77
CA PRO A 51 -11.47 -2.57 11.53
C PRO A 51 -11.22 -4.06 11.66
N ALA A 52 -10.58 -4.68 10.65
CA ALA A 52 -10.21 -6.08 10.72
C ALA A 52 -9.09 -6.35 11.74
N ASP A 53 -8.16 -5.39 11.92
CA ASP A 53 -7.06 -5.50 12.88
C ASP A 53 -7.47 -5.09 14.29
N GLN A 54 -8.33 -4.08 14.42
CA GLN A 54 -8.72 -3.43 15.67
C GLN A 54 -10.11 -3.85 16.16
N GLY A 55 -10.73 -4.81 15.52
CA GLY A 55 -12.11 -5.18 15.83
C GLY A 55 -13.09 -4.12 15.35
N ALA A 56 -14.02 -3.72 16.21
CA ALA A 56 -15.09 -2.81 15.83
C ALA A 56 -14.75 -1.32 15.96
N ASP A 57 -13.58 -0.97 16.48
CA ASP A 57 -13.24 0.43 16.74
C ASP A 57 -12.60 1.11 15.53
N ALA A 58 -13.45 1.50 14.57
CA ALA A 58 -13.02 2.21 13.39
C ALA A 58 -12.47 3.61 13.72
N ALA A 59 -12.83 4.19 14.85
CA ALA A 59 -12.35 5.51 15.25
C ALA A 59 -10.86 5.52 15.60
N ALA A 60 -10.30 4.37 15.94
CA ALA A 60 -8.87 4.23 16.24
C ALA A 60 -8.01 4.10 14.99
N VAL A 61 -8.61 3.95 13.80
CA VAL A 61 -7.87 3.76 12.56
C VAL A 61 -7.28 5.08 12.07
N ARG A 62 -5.99 5.07 11.82
CA ARG A 62 -5.25 6.25 11.35
C ARG A 62 -4.22 5.84 10.31
N VAL A 63 -3.89 6.75 9.41
CA VAL A 63 -2.71 6.63 8.58
C VAL A 63 -1.50 6.83 9.47
N ARG A 64 -0.64 5.82 9.54
CA ARG A 64 0.54 5.83 10.42
C ARG A 64 1.81 5.53 9.66
N ARG A 65 2.90 6.06 10.20
CA ARG A 65 4.25 5.71 9.79
C ARG A 65 4.82 4.75 10.81
N THR A 66 5.22 3.57 10.36
CA THR A 66 5.78 2.53 11.23
C THR A 66 7.03 1.92 10.60
N GLY A 67 7.79 1.18 11.41
CA GLY A 67 8.86 0.35 10.87
C GLY A 67 8.30 -0.83 10.08
N MET A 68 9.18 -1.40 9.24
CA MET A 68 8.82 -2.53 8.39
C MET A 68 8.37 -3.75 9.21
N GLU A 69 9.03 -4.02 10.32
CA GLU A 69 8.69 -5.18 11.15
C GLU A 69 7.26 -5.12 11.67
N GLU A 70 6.82 -3.95 12.11
CA GLU A 70 5.45 -3.75 12.58
C GLU A 70 4.44 -3.95 11.46
N PHE A 71 4.76 -3.48 10.25
CA PHE A 71 3.93 -3.69 9.08
C PHE A 71 3.85 -5.16 8.69
N LEU A 72 4.98 -5.85 8.66
CA LEU A 72 5.05 -7.24 8.18
C LEU A 72 4.41 -8.24 9.15
N ARG A 73 4.61 -8.06 10.45
CA ARG A 73 4.16 -9.03 11.48
C ARG A 73 4.59 -10.46 11.15
N GLY A 74 5.84 -10.62 10.68
CA GLY A 74 6.39 -11.92 10.31
C GLY A 74 6.03 -12.44 8.94
N ALA A 75 5.16 -11.74 8.19
CA ALA A 75 4.82 -12.12 6.83
C ALA A 75 5.83 -11.58 5.83
N LEU A 76 5.87 -12.16 4.64
CA LEU A 76 6.71 -11.67 3.55
C LEU A 76 5.99 -10.58 2.77
N PRO A 77 6.70 -9.50 2.42
CA PRO A 77 6.09 -8.42 1.63
C PRO A 77 5.95 -8.82 0.17
N GLU A 78 4.82 -8.47 -0.43
CA GLU A 78 4.59 -8.57 -1.86
C GLU A 78 4.49 -7.16 -2.45
N LEU A 79 5.18 -6.93 -3.56
CA LEU A 79 5.22 -5.64 -4.23
C LEU A 79 4.25 -5.64 -5.41
N ARG A 80 3.55 -4.53 -5.58
CA ARG A 80 2.71 -4.33 -6.76
C ARG A 80 3.62 -4.08 -7.95
N ILE A 81 3.51 -4.95 -8.94
CA ILE A 81 4.29 -4.85 -10.18
C ILE A 81 3.41 -4.20 -11.23
N TYR A 82 3.92 -3.14 -11.83
CA TYR A 82 3.19 -2.39 -12.83
C TYR A 82 3.70 -2.71 -14.23
N GLY A 83 2.77 -2.97 -15.16
CA GLY A 83 3.09 -3.12 -16.56
C GLY A 83 3.48 -1.79 -17.19
N ARG A 84 4.03 -1.84 -18.42
CA ARG A 84 4.47 -0.63 -19.13
C ARG A 84 3.35 0.40 -19.28
N ALA A 85 2.15 -0.04 -19.63
CA ALA A 85 1.01 0.86 -19.78
C ALA A 85 0.59 1.51 -18.48
N GLU A 86 0.61 0.75 -17.37
CA GLU A 86 0.27 1.25 -16.05
C GLU A 86 1.27 2.30 -15.57
N ARG A 87 2.57 2.08 -15.80
CA ARG A 87 3.64 3.00 -15.37
C ARG A 87 3.47 4.40 -15.92
N LYS A 88 2.93 4.52 -17.14
CA LYS A 88 2.70 5.82 -17.77
C LYS A 88 1.63 6.64 -17.06
N LEU A 89 0.76 5.99 -16.30
CA LEU A 89 -0.36 6.61 -15.59
C LEU A 89 -0.06 6.86 -14.12
N LEU A 90 1.07 6.36 -13.63
CA LEU A 90 1.44 6.49 -12.23
C LEU A 90 2.22 7.78 -11.99
N ARG A 91 2.08 8.30 -10.77
CA ARG A 91 2.97 9.34 -10.28
C ARG A 91 4.38 8.78 -10.12
N ALA A 92 5.36 9.68 -10.14
CA ALA A 92 6.73 9.30 -9.83
C ALA A 92 6.82 8.68 -8.41
N PRO A 93 7.72 7.70 -8.19
CA PRO A 93 7.83 7.03 -6.89
C PRO A 93 8.05 7.97 -5.71
N ASP A 94 8.87 9.00 -5.86
CA ASP A 94 9.11 9.99 -4.82
C ASP A 94 7.86 10.83 -4.51
N GLU A 95 7.02 11.10 -5.50
CA GLU A 95 5.75 11.78 -5.30
C GLU A 95 4.77 10.91 -4.52
N ILE A 96 4.75 9.61 -4.80
CA ILE A 96 3.90 8.66 -4.08
C ILE A 96 4.33 8.61 -2.61
N ALA A 97 5.62 8.51 -2.35
CA ALA A 97 6.15 8.48 -0.99
C ALA A 97 5.84 9.77 -0.25
N ALA A 98 6.00 10.93 -0.90
CA ALA A 98 5.69 12.23 -0.30
C ALA A 98 4.20 12.38 0.01
N ALA A 99 3.33 11.93 -0.90
CA ALA A 99 1.89 11.95 -0.67
C ALA A 99 1.50 11.05 0.50
N ALA A 100 2.11 9.89 0.62
CA ALA A 100 1.87 8.97 1.74
C ALA A 100 2.29 9.61 3.07
N LEU A 101 3.45 10.23 3.12
CA LEU A 101 3.93 10.94 4.31
C LEU A 101 3.00 12.09 4.70
N SER A 102 2.50 12.84 3.74
CA SER A 102 1.58 13.96 4.01
C SER A 102 0.24 13.50 4.57
N ALA A 103 -0.13 12.24 4.34
CA ALA A 103 -1.37 11.67 4.84
C ALA A 103 -1.28 11.16 6.28
N VAL A 104 -0.07 11.05 6.84
CA VAL A 104 0.13 10.54 8.21
C VAL A 104 -0.66 11.38 9.21
N GLY A 105 -1.35 10.70 10.11
CA GLY A 105 -2.19 11.33 11.13
C GLY A 105 -3.65 11.51 10.70
N ARG A 106 -3.96 11.41 9.40
CA ARG A 106 -5.35 11.43 8.94
C ARG A 106 -6.05 10.16 9.39
N GLY A 107 -7.27 10.31 9.80
CA GLY A 107 -8.05 9.19 10.31
C GLY A 107 -9.44 9.16 9.77
N GLY A 108 -10.15 8.10 10.19
CA GLY A 108 -11.52 7.87 9.80
C GLY A 108 -11.66 7.28 8.40
N TYR A 109 -12.88 6.94 8.10
CA TYR A 109 -13.27 6.47 6.78
C TYR A 109 -14.16 7.53 6.16
N ASP A 110 -13.53 8.59 5.67
CA ASP A 110 -14.23 9.61 4.90
C ASP A 110 -14.36 9.10 3.46
N TYR A 111 -15.34 8.34 3.28
CA TYR A 111 -15.65 7.81 1.96
C TYR A 111 -16.63 8.71 1.23
#